data_7e9406b54901020627f1c962ab376c6a
#
_entry.id   7e9406b54901020627f1c962ab376c6a
#
_cell.length_a   1.000
_cell.length_b   1.000
_cell.length_c   1.000
_cell.angle_alpha   90.00
_cell.angle_beta   90.00
_cell.angle_gamma   90.00
#
_symmetry.space_group_name_H-M   'P 1'
#
loop_
_entity.id
_entity.type
_entity.pdbx_description
1 polymer ?
#
loop_
_entity_poly.entity_id
_entity_poly.type
_entity_poly.pdbx_seq_one_letter_code
_entity_poly.pdbx_strand_id
1 'polypeptide(L)'
;MRLVPILAAAAFFAAHSAQAQVKWDMPTPYAPGNFHTVNVEKFAAGVKQATGGKLVLTVHSNASLFKMPEIKRAVQTGQAQIGEVLMVVLSNENPLYDIDGLPFFATSYDAARKLSDLQRPYIENILDGQGLKLLYSVPWPPQGLQVNKEIKSAADMAGLNFRAYSKQTARIGELVKANPVTIQAAEVTQALATGKINSMISSAQSGVDYKIWESLTHFYDLQGWLPKNMVVVNKAAFSALDKAAQDAVMAEAKKAEAAGWIASREVAEATKKELAAKGIKVVAPSKQLTDDLARIGKVLLDEWLKGAGPDGAALVAAFQK
;
A
#
# COMPACT_ATOMS: atom_id res chain seq x y z
N MET A 1 24.19 70.55 -44.09
CA MET A 1 23.59 69.23 -44.08
C MET A 1 24.34 68.39 -43.05
N ARG A 2 23.70 68.08 -41.88
CA ARG A 2 24.26 67.21 -40.81
C ARG A 2 23.56 65.91 -40.87
N LEU A 3 24.28 64.82 -41.14
CA LEU A 3 23.83 63.43 -41.11
C LEU A 3 23.80 62.98 -39.65
N VAL A 4 22.64 62.50 -39.18
CA VAL A 4 22.44 61.86 -37.89
C VAL A 4 22.47 60.35 -38.14
N PRO A 5 23.31 59.53 -37.45
CA PRO A 5 23.27 58.07 -37.55
C PRO A 5 22.13 57.54 -36.69
N ILE A 6 21.25 56.75 -37.30
CA ILE A 6 20.20 55.96 -36.61
C ILE A 6 20.88 54.68 -36.08
N LEU A 7 21.01 54.57 -34.75
CA LEU A 7 21.38 53.32 -34.07
C LEU A 7 20.13 52.40 -34.03
N ALA A 8 20.17 51.33 -34.78
CA ALA A 8 19.18 50.24 -34.68
C ALA A 8 19.55 49.35 -33.48
N ALA A 9 18.79 49.44 -32.39
CA ALA A 9 18.88 48.53 -31.25
C ALA A 9 18.20 47.23 -31.62
N ALA A 10 18.98 46.17 -31.87
CA ALA A 10 18.48 44.80 -32.03
C ALA A 10 18.11 44.22 -30.64
N ALA A 11 16.82 44.19 -30.33
CA ALA A 11 16.30 43.50 -29.15
C ALA A 11 16.34 41.98 -29.40
N PHE A 12 17.29 41.29 -28.78
CA PHE A 12 17.29 39.82 -28.70
C PHE A 12 16.15 39.38 -27.77
N PHE A 13 15.03 38.98 -28.34
CA PHE A 13 14.00 38.19 -27.63
C PHE A 13 14.57 36.79 -27.44
N ALA A 14 15.07 36.51 -26.23
CA ALA A 14 15.33 35.12 -25.81
C ALA A 14 13.96 34.40 -25.74
N ALA A 15 13.63 33.67 -26.80
CA ALA A 15 12.52 32.75 -26.80
C ALA A 15 12.80 31.68 -25.75
N HIS A 16 12.30 31.87 -24.54
CA HIS A 16 12.19 30.77 -23.58
C HIS A 16 11.20 29.78 -24.19
N SER A 17 11.68 28.68 -24.76
CA SER A 17 10.84 27.54 -25.11
C SER A 17 10.16 27.07 -23.83
N ALA A 18 8.90 27.47 -23.68
CA ALA A 18 8.05 26.92 -22.62
C ALA A 18 7.98 25.40 -22.85
N GLN A 19 8.80 24.66 -22.14
CA GLN A 19 8.77 23.20 -22.19
C GLN A 19 7.38 22.78 -21.70
N ALA A 20 6.61 22.10 -22.56
CA ALA A 20 5.25 21.69 -22.25
C ALA A 20 5.21 20.91 -20.94
N GLN A 21 4.32 21.30 -20.04
CA GLN A 21 4.12 20.61 -18.76
C GLN A 21 3.67 19.17 -19.02
N VAL A 22 4.41 18.20 -18.47
CA VAL A 22 4.05 16.79 -18.48
C VAL A 22 3.07 16.54 -17.33
N LYS A 23 1.94 15.91 -17.62
CA LYS A 23 0.92 15.56 -16.62
C LYS A 23 0.79 14.04 -16.53
N TRP A 24 0.84 13.51 -15.33
CA TRP A 24 0.63 12.10 -15.02
C TRP A 24 -0.56 11.91 -14.10
N ASP A 25 -1.35 10.88 -14.38
CA ASP A 25 -2.42 10.43 -13.48
C ASP A 25 -1.87 9.39 -12.51
N MET A 26 -2.19 9.59 -11.20
CA MET A 26 -1.72 8.77 -10.09
C MET A 26 -2.90 8.23 -9.27
N PRO A 27 -3.56 7.13 -9.68
CA PRO A 27 -4.58 6.49 -8.85
C PRO A 27 -4.00 5.92 -7.57
N THR A 28 -4.75 6.12 -6.46
CA THR A 28 -4.58 5.45 -5.17
C THR A 28 -5.93 4.95 -4.65
N PRO A 29 -5.99 3.75 -4.03
CA PRO A 29 -7.27 3.15 -3.67
C PRO A 29 -7.89 3.68 -2.38
N TYR A 30 -7.17 4.50 -1.60
CA TYR A 30 -7.60 4.92 -0.26
C TYR A 30 -8.17 6.32 -0.23
N ALA A 31 -8.96 6.59 0.82
CA ALA A 31 -9.59 7.90 1.06
C ALA A 31 -8.54 9.01 1.25
N PRO A 32 -8.88 10.30 1.00
CA PRO A 32 -7.94 11.43 1.09
C PRO A 32 -7.24 11.56 2.45
N GLY A 33 -7.89 11.20 3.56
CA GLY A 33 -7.30 11.28 4.91
C GLY A 33 -6.41 10.12 5.31
N ASN A 34 -6.35 9.05 4.50
CA ASN A 34 -5.49 7.90 4.78
C ASN A 34 -4.01 8.29 4.65
N PHE A 35 -3.15 7.80 5.57
CA PHE A 35 -1.73 8.20 5.60
C PHE A 35 -0.97 7.82 4.31
N HIS A 36 -1.35 6.76 3.61
CA HIS A 36 -0.80 6.43 2.29
C HIS A 36 -1.16 7.49 1.26
N THR A 37 -2.44 7.89 1.18
CA THR A 37 -2.87 8.95 0.27
C THR A 37 -2.16 10.28 0.57
N VAL A 38 -2.08 10.65 1.85
CA VAL A 38 -1.34 11.85 2.28
C VAL A 38 0.14 11.78 1.88
N ASN A 39 0.77 10.60 2.02
CA ASN A 39 2.16 10.39 1.58
C ASN A 39 2.32 10.52 0.06
N VAL A 40 1.39 9.96 -0.70
CA VAL A 40 1.33 10.07 -2.18
C VAL A 40 1.15 11.53 -2.62
N GLU A 41 0.28 12.29 -1.95
CA GLU A 41 0.06 13.72 -2.23
C GLU A 41 1.33 14.55 -1.95
N LYS A 42 2.02 14.26 -0.84
CA LYS A 42 3.31 14.91 -0.52
C LYS A 42 4.38 14.56 -1.56
N PHE A 43 4.45 13.30 -1.99
CA PHE A 43 5.34 12.87 -3.08
C PHE A 43 5.04 13.64 -4.37
N ALA A 44 3.78 13.74 -4.78
CA ALA A 44 3.35 14.47 -5.96
C ALA A 44 3.71 15.97 -5.89
N ALA A 45 3.50 16.59 -4.74
CA ALA A 45 3.89 17.98 -4.48
C ALA A 45 5.42 18.17 -4.56
N GLY A 46 6.19 17.26 -3.96
CA GLY A 46 7.65 17.26 -4.02
C GLY A 46 8.18 17.14 -5.44
N VAL A 47 7.65 16.22 -6.24
CA VAL A 47 8.00 16.05 -7.66
C VAL A 47 7.70 17.34 -8.45
N LYS A 48 6.52 17.95 -8.26
CA LYS A 48 6.17 19.21 -8.90
C LYS A 48 7.18 20.32 -8.55
N GLN A 49 7.52 20.45 -7.27
CA GLN A 49 8.47 21.45 -6.80
C GLN A 49 9.87 21.19 -7.35
N ALA A 50 10.39 19.96 -7.25
CA ALA A 50 11.74 19.59 -7.68
C ALA A 50 11.94 19.70 -9.20
N THR A 51 10.86 19.56 -9.98
CA THR A 51 10.89 19.73 -11.45
C THR A 51 10.55 21.15 -11.91
N GLY A 52 10.37 22.10 -10.99
CA GLY A 52 9.94 23.47 -11.33
C GLY A 52 8.59 23.51 -12.05
N GLY A 53 7.70 22.53 -11.77
CA GLY A 53 6.37 22.42 -12.38
C GLY A 53 6.36 21.78 -13.77
N LYS A 54 7.49 21.29 -14.28
CA LYS A 54 7.56 20.57 -15.57
C LYS A 54 6.83 19.23 -15.53
N LEU A 55 6.87 18.52 -14.40
CA LEU A 55 6.12 17.30 -14.18
C LEU A 55 5.09 17.51 -13.05
N VAL A 56 3.82 17.24 -13.34
CA VAL A 56 2.71 17.34 -12.39
C VAL A 56 2.00 16.01 -12.31
N LEU A 57 1.88 15.48 -11.09
CA LEU A 57 1.11 14.28 -10.79
C LEU A 57 -0.26 14.68 -10.25
N THR A 58 -1.33 14.21 -10.90
CA THR A 58 -2.71 14.37 -10.41
C THR A 58 -3.08 13.11 -9.61
N VAL A 59 -3.25 13.25 -8.30
CA VAL A 59 -3.62 12.13 -7.42
C VAL A 59 -5.12 11.92 -7.48
N HIS A 60 -5.53 10.68 -7.79
CA HIS A 60 -6.93 10.23 -7.83
C HIS A 60 -7.16 9.27 -6.66
N SER A 61 -7.64 9.79 -5.56
CA SER A 61 -7.89 9.03 -4.32
C SER A 61 -9.20 8.25 -4.33
N ASN A 62 -9.39 7.40 -3.32
CA ASN A 62 -10.63 6.63 -3.07
C ASN A 62 -11.08 5.76 -4.26
N ALA A 63 -10.12 5.18 -4.99
CA ALA A 63 -10.38 4.35 -6.18
C ALA A 63 -11.22 5.06 -7.26
N SER A 64 -11.15 6.41 -7.33
CA SER A 64 -12.00 7.22 -8.22
C SER A 64 -11.66 7.06 -9.70
N LEU A 65 -10.40 6.70 -10.04
CA LEU A 65 -9.98 6.48 -11.42
C LEU A 65 -9.94 4.98 -11.77
N PHE A 66 -9.36 4.16 -10.89
CA PHE A 66 -9.28 2.71 -11.04
C PHE A 66 -9.46 2.03 -9.68
N LYS A 67 -10.11 0.87 -9.66
CA LYS A 67 -10.19 0.02 -8.47
C LYS A 67 -8.83 -0.59 -8.16
N MET A 68 -8.56 -0.90 -6.87
CA MET A 68 -7.25 -1.38 -6.42
C MET A 68 -6.65 -2.52 -7.29
N PRO A 69 -7.37 -3.59 -7.65
CA PRO A 69 -6.79 -4.66 -8.47
C PRO A 69 -6.46 -4.25 -9.92
N GLU A 70 -7.01 -3.12 -10.39
CA GLU A 70 -6.86 -2.63 -11.76
C GLU A 70 -5.67 -1.68 -11.91
N ILE A 71 -5.23 -1.03 -10.81
CA ILE A 71 -4.24 0.05 -10.84
C ILE A 71 -2.93 -0.37 -11.51
N LYS A 72 -2.33 -1.50 -11.07
CA LYS A 72 -1.07 -1.97 -11.66
C LYS A 72 -1.19 -2.17 -13.17
N ARG A 73 -2.29 -2.82 -13.63
CA ARG A 73 -2.52 -3.04 -15.05
C ARG A 73 -2.74 -1.73 -15.81
N ALA A 74 -3.47 -0.78 -15.23
CA ALA A 74 -3.67 0.54 -15.83
C ALA A 74 -2.33 1.27 -16.04
N VAL A 75 -1.41 1.18 -15.06
CA VAL A 75 -0.06 1.74 -15.20
C VAL A 75 0.75 0.97 -16.23
N GLN A 76 0.69 -0.36 -16.24
CA GLN A 76 1.40 -1.20 -17.20
C GLN A 76 0.99 -0.90 -18.66
N THR A 77 -0.30 -0.66 -18.89
CA THR A 77 -0.84 -0.38 -20.24
C THR A 77 -0.83 1.10 -20.61
N GLY A 78 -0.32 1.99 -19.74
CA GLY A 78 -0.21 3.43 -20.01
C GLY A 78 -1.52 4.21 -19.85
N GLN A 79 -2.58 3.61 -19.30
CA GLN A 79 -3.84 4.30 -18.96
C GLN A 79 -3.67 5.26 -17.77
N ALA A 80 -2.70 4.99 -16.90
CA ALA A 80 -2.12 5.92 -15.95
C ALA A 80 -0.59 5.80 -16.04
N GLN A 81 0.14 6.83 -15.67
CA GLN A 81 1.61 6.81 -15.78
C GLN A 81 2.25 6.25 -14.52
N ILE A 82 1.62 6.43 -13.38
CA ILE A 82 2.09 6.04 -12.06
C ILE A 82 0.89 5.60 -11.22
N GLY A 83 1.08 4.77 -10.17
CA GLY A 83 -0.03 4.39 -9.31
C GLY A 83 0.44 3.70 -8.03
N GLU A 84 -0.42 3.72 -7.01
CA GLU A 84 -0.21 3.03 -5.74
C GLU A 84 -1.11 1.81 -5.65
N VAL A 85 -0.55 0.67 -5.24
CA VAL A 85 -1.29 -0.58 -5.07
C VAL A 85 -0.77 -1.39 -3.87
N LEU A 86 -1.67 -2.06 -3.16
CA LEU A 86 -1.31 -3.03 -2.12
C LEU A 86 -0.71 -4.28 -2.77
N MET A 87 0.52 -4.67 -2.40
CA MET A 87 1.26 -5.74 -3.09
C MET A 87 0.55 -7.09 -3.03
N VAL A 88 0.00 -7.47 -1.88
CA VAL A 88 -0.63 -8.78 -1.66
C VAL A 88 -1.85 -9.06 -2.55
N VAL A 89 -2.49 -8.04 -3.14
CA VAL A 89 -3.60 -8.27 -4.08
C VAL A 89 -3.15 -8.80 -5.44
N LEU A 90 -1.84 -8.79 -5.70
CA LEU A 90 -1.21 -9.25 -6.94
C LEU A 90 -0.64 -10.68 -6.82
N SER A 91 -0.95 -11.39 -5.74
CA SER A 91 -0.45 -12.76 -5.45
C SER A 91 -0.77 -13.79 -6.54
N ASN A 92 -1.82 -13.57 -7.31
CA ASN A 92 -2.19 -14.40 -8.46
C ASN A 92 -1.27 -14.22 -9.67
N GLU A 93 -0.54 -13.09 -9.76
CA GLU A 93 0.44 -12.86 -10.81
C GLU A 93 1.81 -13.45 -10.45
N ASN A 94 2.23 -13.26 -9.19
CA ASN A 94 3.45 -13.83 -8.65
C ASN A 94 3.36 -13.93 -7.12
N PRO A 95 3.65 -15.10 -6.52
CA PRO A 95 3.57 -15.27 -5.07
C PRO A 95 4.53 -14.37 -4.28
N LEU A 96 5.61 -13.87 -4.88
CA LEU A 96 6.54 -12.97 -4.20
C LEU A 96 5.91 -11.62 -3.84
N TYR A 97 4.78 -11.24 -4.45
CA TYR A 97 4.04 -10.04 -4.07
C TYR A 97 3.35 -10.15 -2.71
N ASP A 98 3.08 -11.35 -2.19
CA ASP A 98 2.30 -11.51 -0.97
C ASP A 98 3.05 -12.11 0.22
N ILE A 99 4.38 -12.22 0.16
CA ILE A 99 5.19 -12.72 1.27
C ILE A 99 5.06 -11.85 2.54
N ASP A 100 4.89 -10.55 2.39
CA ASP A 100 4.66 -9.60 3.48
C ASP A 100 3.22 -9.64 4.05
N GLY A 101 2.34 -10.38 3.37
CA GLY A 101 0.99 -10.70 3.83
C GLY A 101 0.89 -12.05 4.55
N LEU A 102 2.00 -12.79 4.68
CA LEU A 102 2.00 -14.07 5.40
C LEU A 102 1.82 -13.84 6.91
N PRO A 103 0.77 -14.40 7.51
CA PRO A 103 0.47 -14.19 8.91
C PRO A 103 1.58 -14.67 9.83
N PHE A 104 1.95 -13.84 10.78
CA PHE A 104 2.96 -14.13 11.81
C PHE A 104 4.37 -14.45 11.27
N PHE A 105 4.66 -14.08 10.02
CA PHE A 105 5.99 -14.24 9.41
C PHE A 105 6.91 -13.06 9.75
N ALA A 106 6.48 -11.83 9.52
CA ALA A 106 7.18 -10.60 9.88
C ALA A 106 6.26 -9.71 10.73
N THR A 107 6.43 -9.74 12.06
CA THR A 107 5.48 -9.20 13.03
C THR A 107 5.91 -7.88 13.68
N SER A 108 7.07 -7.37 13.30
CA SER A 108 7.59 -6.08 13.78
C SER A 108 8.04 -5.21 12.61
N TYR A 109 8.17 -3.92 12.83
CA TYR A 109 8.69 -3.00 11.81
C TYR A 109 10.12 -3.33 11.39
N ASP A 110 10.95 -3.84 12.29
CA ASP A 110 12.34 -4.21 11.96
C ASP A 110 12.36 -5.48 11.12
N ALA A 111 11.53 -6.48 11.46
CA ALA A 111 11.34 -7.67 10.64
C ALA A 111 10.74 -7.33 9.27
N ALA A 112 9.73 -6.43 9.23
CA ALA A 112 9.15 -5.97 7.98
C ALA A 112 10.16 -5.20 7.11
N ARG A 113 11.07 -4.42 7.71
CA ARG A 113 12.16 -3.74 6.98
C ARG A 113 13.14 -4.75 6.40
N LYS A 114 13.63 -5.70 7.21
CA LYS A 114 14.50 -6.80 6.74
C LYS A 114 13.86 -7.55 5.58
N LEU A 115 12.58 -7.93 5.72
CA LEU A 115 11.85 -8.62 4.66
C LEU A 115 11.71 -7.75 3.41
N SER A 116 11.41 -6.47 3.56
CA SER A 116 11.28 -5.52 2.45
C SER A 116 12.57 -5.38 1.66
N ASP A 117 13.71 -5.26 2.35
CA ASP A 117 15.02 -5.11 1.71
C ASP A 117 15.42 -6.40 0.95
N LEU A 118 15.12 -7.57 1.51
CA LEU A 118 15.34 -8.86 0.86
C LEU A 118 14.39 -9.11 -0.33
N GLN A 119 13.13 -8.66 -0.24
CA GLN A 119 12.10 -8.85 -1.26
C GLN A 119 12.31 -7.90 -2.45
N ARG A 120 12.81 -6.68 -2.21
CA ARG A 120 12.88 -5.60 -3.21
C ARG A 120 13.53 -6.03 -4.55
N PRO A 121 14.70 -6.69 -4.61
CA PRO A 121 15.30 -7.08 -5.88
C PRO A 121 14.41 -8.00 -6.73
N TYR A 122 13.68 -8.90 -6.09
CA TYR A 122 12.74 -9.79 -6.79
C TYR A 122 11.57 -9.02 -7.38
N ILE A 123 11.00 -8.09 -6.60
CA ILE A 123 9.88 -7.26 -7.07
C ILE A 123 10.31 -6.34 -8.21
N GLU A 124 11.49 -5.71 -8.11
CA GLU A 124 12.05 -4.88 -9.17
C GLU A 124 12.25 -5.66 -10.46
N ASN A 125 12.78 -6.90 -10.38
CA ASN A 125 12.96 -7.77 -11.54
C ASN A 125 11.63 -8.18 -12.20
N ILE A 126 10.62 -8.55 -11.39
CA ILE A 126 9.28 -8.91 -11.88
C ILE A 126 8.65 -7.71 -12.60
N LEU A 127 8.70 -6.53 -12.00
CA LEU A 127 8.13 -5.29 -12.54
C LEU A 127 8.85 -4.85 -13.81
N ASP A 128 10.19 -4.97 -13.83
CA ASP A 128 11.00 -4.61 -15.01
C ASP A 128 10.60 -5.43 -16.24
N GLY A 129 10.42 -6.75 -16.07
CA GLY A 129 9.90 -7.64 -17.12
C GLY A 129 8.49 -7.32 -17.58
N GLN A 130 7.74 -6.55 -16.81
CA GLN A 130 6.37 -6.11 -17.10
C GLN A 130 6.29 -4.66 -17.64
N GLY A 131 7.43 -4.02 -17.90
CA GLY A 131 7.47 -2.63 -18.37
C GLY A 131 7.13 -1.60 -17.29
N LEU A 132 7.32 -1.97 -16.02
CA LEU A 132 7.09 -1.14 -14.85
C LEU A 132 8.41 -0.90 -14.08
N LYS A 133 8.44 0.17 -13.30
CA LYS A 133 9.54 0.46 -12.37
C LYS A 133 8.96 0.68 -10.97
N LEU A 134 9.54 0.02 -9.96
CA LEU A 134 9.26 0.29 -8.56
C LEU A 134 9.89 1.63 -8.18
N LEU A 135 9.11 2.53 -7.60
CA LEU A 135 9.63 3.77 -7.03
C LEU A 135 9.91 3.63 -5.54
N TYR A 136 8.92 3.20 -4.77
CA TYR A 136 9.04 2.99 -3.32
C TYR A 136 7.95 2.07 -2.79
N SER A 137 8.11 1.63 -1.53
CA SER A 137 7.10 0.85 -0.80
C SER A 137 6.95 1.30 0.64
N VAL A 138 5.71 1.27 1.14
CA VAL A 138 5.35 1.73 2.49
C VAL A 138 4.50 0.67 3.17
N PRO A 139 4.85 0.25 4.42
CA PRO A 139 4.06 -0.74 5.14
C PRO A 139 2.79 -0.13 5.74
N TRP A 140 1.75 -0.94 5.82
CA TRP A 140 0.63 -0.70 6.73
C TRP A 140 1.07 -0.96 8.16
N PRO A 141 0.39 -0.36 9.17
CA PRO A 141 0.54 -0.77 10.56
C PRO A 141 0.24 -2.26 10.76
N PRO A 142 0.73 -2.86 11.88
CA PRO A 142 0.47 -4.26 12.16
C PRO A 142 -1.01 -4.60 12.11
N GLN A 143 -1.31 -5.78 11.55
CA GLN A 143 -2.68 -6.25 11.38
C GLN A 143 -3.22 -6.83 12.70
N GLY A 144 -4.48 -6.48 13.01
CA GLY A 144 -5.24 -6.94 14.17
C GLY A 144 -6.61 -7.46 13.79
N LEU A 145 -7.28 -8.22 14.66
CA LEU A 145 -8.63 -8.73 14.44
C LEU A 145 -9.67 -7.69 14.91
N GLN A 146 -10.57 -7.34 14.03
CA GLN A 146 -11.70 -6.42 14.25
C GLN A 146 -13.00 -7.22 14.16
N VAL A 147 -13.85 -7.14 15.19
CA VAL A 147 -15.02 -8.01 15.30
C VAL A 147 -16.11 -7.42 16.20
N ASN A 148 -17.34 -7.86 16.03
CA ASN A 148 -18.51 -7.38 16.79
C ASN A 148 -18.80 -8.19 18.08
N LYS A 149 -17.94 -9.11 18.47
CA LYS A 149 -18.08 -9.92 19.69
C LYS A 149 -16.73 -10.22 20.36
N GLU A 150 -16.75 -10.73 21.58
CA GLU A 150 -15.55 -11.23 22.24
C GLU A 150 -15.04 -12.52 21.58
N ILE A 151 -13.71 -12.60 21.39
CA ILE A 151 -12.99 -13.75 20.81
C ILE A 151 -11.89 -14.19 21.77
N LYS A 152 -11.91 -15.46 22.20
CA LYS A 152 -10.89 -16.04 23.08
C LYS A 152 -10.01 -17.05 22.35
N SER A 153 -10.49 -17.62 21.26
CA SER A 153 -9.81 -18.63 20.46
C SER A 153 -10.16 -18.47 18.97
N ALA A 154 -9.43 -19.11 18.08
CA ALA A 154 -9.79 -19.14 16.65
C ALA A 154 -11.15 -19.82 16.40
N ALA A 155 -11.57 -20.76 17.28
CA ALA A 155 -12.86 -21.41 17.16
C ALA A 155 -14.04 -20.45 17.30
N ASP A 156 -13.89 -19.34 18.05
CA ASP A 156 -14.92 -18.32 18.23
C ASP A 156 -15.18 -17.51 16.94
N MET A 157 -14.28 -17.62 15.95
CA MET A 157 -14.43 -16.95 14.65
C MET A 157 -15.34 -17.75 13.70
N ALA A 158 -15.70 -18.99 14.03
CA ALA A 158 -16.55 -19.81 13.18
C ALA A 158 -17.91 -19.12 12.90
N GLY A 159 -18.34 -19.18 11.64
CA GLY A 159 -19.60 -18.61 11.17
C GLY A 159 -19.62 -17.07 11.05
N LEU A 160 -18.56 -16.36 11.41
CA LEU A 160 -18.49 -14.91 11.21
C LEU A 160 -18.45 -14.58 9.71
N ASN A 161 -19.13 -13.49 9.31
CA ASN A 161 -18.98 -12.93 7.98
C ASN A 161 -17.66 -12.14 7.92
N PHE A 162 -16.63 -12.78 7.39
CA PHE A 162 -15.26 -12.32 7.48
C PHE A 162 -14.84 -11.61 6.21
N ARG A 163 -14.46 -10.33 6.31
CA ARG A 163 -13.89 -9.60 5.19
C ARG A 163 -12.47 -10.08 4.91
N ALA A 164 -12.24 -10.51 3.68
CA ALA A 164 -10.91 -10.72 3.12
C ALA A 164 -10.52 -9.57 2.18
N TYR A 165 -9.24 -9.20 2.12
CA TYR A 165 -8.70 -8.26 1.13
C TYR A 165 -7.63 -8.89 0.24
N SER A 166 -7.22 -10.11 0.55
CA SER A 166 -6.20 -10.88 -0.16
C SER A 166 -6.52 -12.38 -0.10
N LYS A 167 -5.82 -13.15 -0.92
CA LYS A 167 -5.87 -14.62 -0.88
C LYS A 167 -5.54 -15.16 0.52
N GLN A 168 -4.52 -14.60 1.17
CA GLN A 168 -4.09 -15.05 2.51
C GLN A 168 -5.17 -14.79 3.57
N THR A 169 -5.78 -13.59 3.56
CA THR A 169 -6.86 -13.30 4.51
C THR A 169 -8.12 -14.12 4.25
N ALA A 170 -8.44 -14.45 2.99
CA ALA A 170 -9.53 -15.36 2.67
C ALA A 170 -9.23 -16.77 3.24
N ARG A 171 -8.00 -17.24 3.07
CA ARG A 171 -7.59 -18.54 3.57
C ARG A 171 -7.61 -18.62 5.11
N ILE A 172 -7.24 -17.54 5.82
CA ILE A 172 -7.45 -17.45 7.28
C ILE A 172 -8.93 -17.68 7.60
N GLY A 173 -9.83 -16.96 6.93
CA GLY A 173 -11.27 -17.09 7.14
C GLY A 173 -11.77 -18.52 6.98
N GLU A 174 -11.31 -19.24 5.94
CA GLU A 174 -11.62 -20.66 5.72
C GLU A 174 -11.11 -21.55 6.87
N LEU A 175 -9.85 -21.38 7.27
CA LEU A 175 -9.22 -22.21 8.30
C LEU A 175 -9.85 -22.04 9.68
N VAL A 176 -10.37 -20.84 9.99
CA VAL A 176 -11.14 -20.60 11.23
C VAL A 176 -12.63 -20.90 11.07
N LYS A 177 -13.06 -21.46 9.93
CA LYS A 177 -14.47 -21.77 9.61
C LYS A 177 -15.40 -20.55 9.64
N ALA A 178 -14.87 -19.37 9.35
CA ALA A 178 -15.66 -18.17 9.05
C ALA A 178 -16.19 -18.23 7.60
N ASN A 179 -17.00 -17.26 7.22
CA ASN A 179 -17.52 -17.08 5.86
C ASN A 179 -16.74 -15.93 5.18
N PRO A 180 -15.60 -16.18 4.50
CA PRO A 180 -14.81 -15.12 3.91
C PRO A 180 -15.47 -14.53 2.66
N VAL A 181 -15.49 -13.20 2.58
CA VAL A 181 -15.94 -12.45 1.41
C VAL A 181 -14.88 -11.42 1.06
N THR A 182 -14.44 -11.41 -0.20
CA THR A 182 -13.47 -10.43 -0.67
C THR A 182 -14.15 -9.09 -0.92
N ILE A 183 -13.72 -8.05 -0.16
CA ILE A 183 -14.24 -6.68 -0.25
C ILE A 183 -13.06 -5.70 -0.25
N GLN A 184 -12.99 -4.84 -1.27
CA GLN A 184 -11.95 -3.85 -1.40
C GLN A 184 -12.17 -2.65 -0.47
N ALA A 185 -11.09 -1.89 -0.19
CA ALA A 185 -11.06 -0.83 0.83
C ALA A 185 -12.23 0.17 0.69
N ALA A 186 -12.51 0.65 -0.51
CA ALA A 186 -13.55 1.64 -0.76
C ALA A 186 -14.99 1.16 -0.46
N GLU A 187 -15.21 -0.16 -0.33
CA GLU A 187 -16.53 -0.77 -0.14
C GLU A 187 -16.78 -1.23 1.32
N VAL A 188 -15.74 -1.19 2.18
CA VAL A 188 -15.79 -1.80 3.53
C VAL A 188 -16.80 -1.11 4.44
N THR A 189 -16.85 0.22 4.45
CA THR A 189 -17.80 0.97 5.30
C THR A 189 -19.25 0.58 5.00
N GLN A 190 -19.60 0.46 3.72
CA GLN A 190 -20.95 0.04 3.31
C GLN A 190 -21.21 -1.44 3.68
N ALA A 191 -20.22 -2.31 3.52
CA ALA A 191 -20.35 -3.73 3.85
C ALA A 191 -20.55 -3.96 5.36
N LEU A 192 -19.90 -3.16 6.21
CA LEU A 192 -20.11 -3.14 7.65
C LEU A 192 -21.52 -2.64 7.99
N ALA A 193 -21.93 -1.49 7.44
CA ALA A 193 -23.23 -0.87 7.72
C ALA A 193 -24.42 -1.76 7.33
N THR A 194 -24.27 -2.57 6.29
CA THR A 194 -25.31 -3.52 5.83
C THR A 194 -25.24 -4.90 6.52
N GLY A 195 -24.26 -5.11 7.40
CA GLY A 195 -24.05 -6.42 8.05
C GLY A 195 -23.53 -7.52 7.10
N LYS A 196 -23.13 -7.16 5.87
CA LYS A 196 -22.51 -8.11 4.92
C LYS A 196 -21.23 -8.71 5.48
N ILE A 197 -20.53 -7.95 6.30
CA ILE A 197 -19.38 -8.38 7.10
C ILE A 197 -19.55 -7.93 8.55
N ASN A 198 -19.00 -8.69 9.50
CA ASN A 198 -18.99 -8.38 10.92
C ASN A 198 -17.63 -8.68 11.58
N SER A 199 -16.65 -9.01 10.76
CA SER A 199 -15.27 -9.28 11.19
C SER A 199 -14.28 -9.09 10.06
N MET A 200 -13.04 -8.75 10.41
CA MET A 200 -11.91 -8.67 9.48
C MET A 200 -10.58 -8.69 10.24
N ILE A 201 -9.50 -9.08 9.56
CA ILE A 201 -8.15 -8.75 10.01
C ILE A 201 -7.64 -7.60 9.15
N SER A 202 -7.31 -6.49 9.82
CA SER A 202 -6.79 -5.27 9.21
C SER A 202 -6.09 -4.41 10.28
N SER A 203 -5.39 -3.33 9.88
CA SER A 203 -4.74 -2.44 10.84
C SER A 203 -5.74 -1.58 11.63
N ALA A 204 -5.32 -1.03 12.77
CA ALA A 204 -6.11 -0.05 13.52
C ALA A 204 -6.41 1.20 12.67
N GLN A 205 -5.46 1.60 11.78
CA GLN A 205 -5.68 2.69 10.82
C GLN A 205 -6.88 2.41 9.92
N SER A 206 -6.96 1.20 9.35
CA SER A 206 -8.14 0.79 8.56
C SER A 206 -9.41 0.84 9.40
N GLY A 207 -9.33 0.49 10.68
CA GLY A 207 -10.45 0.59 11.60
C GLY A 207 -10.98 2.03 11.75
N VAL A 208 -10.08 3.00 11.81
CA VAL A 208 -10.43 4.43 11.84
C VAL A 208 -11.01 4.87 10.50
N ASP A 209 -10.35 4.53 9.39
CA ASP A 209 -10.80 4.89 8.04
C ASP A 209 -12.23 4.42 7.76
N TYR A 210 -12.58 3.22 8.22
CA TYR A 210 -13.89 2.61 8.00
C TYR A 210 -14.90 2.91 9.11
N LYS A 211 -14.51 3.67 10.14
CA LYS A 211 -15.34 4.01 11.30
C LYS A 211 -15.97 2.77 11.94
N ILE A 212 -15.14 1.76 12.23
CA ILE A 212 -15.63 0.45 12.68
C ILE A 212 -16.47 0.50 13.95
N TRP A 213 -16.34 1.55 14.78
CA TRP A 213 -17.15 1.76 15.98
C TRP A 213 -18.66 1.86 15.72
N GLU A 214 -19.07 2.07 14.47
CA GLU A 214 -20.49 2.08 14.08
C GLU A 214 -21.06 0.65 13.95
N SER A 215 -20.21 -0.38 13.82
CA SER A 215 -20.65 -1.75 13.51
C SER A 215 -19.93 -2.83 14.31
N LEU A 216 -18.73 -2.56 14.81
CA LEU A 216 -17.90 -3.51 15.54
C LEU A 216 -17.64 -3.03 16.96
N THR A 217 -17.15 -3.92 17.82
CA THR A 217 -16.98 -3.63 19.26
C THR A 217 -15.57 -3.90 19.78
N HIS A 218 -14.76 -4.71 19.08
CA HIS A 218 -13.45 -5.15 19.55
C HIS A 218 -12.38 -4.98 18.47
N PHE A 219 -11.19 -4.60 18.90
CA PHE A 219 -9.95 -4.66 18.15
C PHE A 219 -8.93 -5.47 18.97
N TYR A 220 -8.53 -6.64 18.46
CA TYR A 220 -7.47 -7.45 19.04
C TYR A 220 -6.14 -7.10 18.40
N ASP A 221 -5.19 -6.58 19.17
CA ASP A 221 -3.86 -6.17 18.72
C ASP A 221 -2.96 -7.39 18.47
N LEU A 222 -3.16 -8.09 17.37
CA LEU A 222 -2.47 -9.34 17.05
C LEU A 222 -1.01 -9.16 16.67
N GLN A 223 -0.61 -7.96 16.23
CA GLN A 223 0.71 -7.72 15.61
C GLN A 223 1.02 -8.73 14.51
N GLY A 224 0.01 -9.07 13.69
CA GLY A 224 0.02 -10.25 12.84
C GLY A 224 1.02 -10.21 11.70
N TRP A 225 1.07 -9.12 10.95
CA TRP A 225 2.00 -8.84 9.83
C TRP A 225 1.84 -7.38 9.38
N LEU A 226 2.75 -6.89 8.53
CA LEU A 226 2.77 -5.52 8.02
C LEU A 226 2.83 -5.53 6.48
N PRO A 227 1.69 -5.68 5.78
CA PRO A 227 1.68 -5.71 4.32
C PRO A 227 2.05 -4.34 3.77
N LYS A 228 2.64 -4.31 2.55
CA LYS A 228 3.11 -3.06 1.95
C LYS A 228 2.29 -2.65 0.73
N ASN A 229 2.10 -1.34 0.61
CA ASN A 229 1.83 -0.72 -0.68
C ASN A 229 3.14 -0.52 -1.44
N MET A 230 3.05 -0.56 -2.76
CA MET A 230 4.09 -0.10 -3.65
C MET A 230 3.57 1.01 -4.55
N VAL A 231 4.45 1.95 -4.92
CA VAL A 231 4.22 2.91 -5.98
C VAL A 231 5.05 2.51 -7.18
N VAL A 232 4.37 2.30 -8.30
CA VAL A 232 4.96 1.87 -9.57
C VAL A 232 4.73 2.90 -10.65
N VAL A 233 5.67 3.03 -11.58
CA VAL A 233 5.57 3.92 -12.73
C VAL A 233 5.75 3.12 -14.01
N ASN A 234 5.04 3.51 -15.06
CA ASN A 234 5.24 3.00 -16.41
C ASN A 234 6.67 3.33 -16.89
N LYS A 235 7.42 2.30 -17.27
CA LYS A 235 8.85 2.44 -17.62
C LYS A 235 9.08 3.33 -18.83
N ALA A 236 8.20 3.27 -19.84
CA ALA A 236 8.28 4.11 -21.02
C ALA A 236 7.98 5.58 -20.67
N ALA A 237 6.94 5.85 -19.87
CA ALA A 237 6.63 7.20 -19.41
C ALA A 237 7.78 7.79 -18.57
N PHE A 238 8.37 6.99 -17.67
CA PHE A 238 9.51 7.42 -16.86
C PHE A 238 10.75 7.71 -17.73
N SER A 239 11.05 6.85 -18.71
CA SER A 239 12.20 7.01 -19.61
C SER A 239 12.06 8.17 -20.60
N ALA A 240 10.82 8.62 -20.87
CA ALA A 240 10.55 9.79 -21.71
C ALA A 240 10.84 11.14 -20.99
N LEU A 241 10.99 11.13 -19.66
CA LEU A 241 11.41 12.32 -18.90
C LEU A 241 12.89 12.62 -19.18
N ASP A 242 13.27 13.90 -19.09
CA ASP A 242 14.69 14.28 -19.06
C ASP A 242 15.36 13.74 -17.79
N LYS A 243 16.70 13.64 -17.81
CA LYS A 243 17.47 13.07 -16.69
C LYS A 243 17.23 13.81 -15.39
N ALA A 244 17.10 15.12 -15.41
CA ALA A 244 16.86 15.93 -14.21
C ALA A 244 15.50 15.60 -13.58
N ALA A 245 14.45 15.44 -14.40
CA ALA A 245 13.14 15.05 -13.94
C ALA A 245 13.13 13.59 -13.41
N GLN A 246 13.82 12.65 -14.07
CA GLN A 246 13.99 11.29 -13.57
C GLN A 246 14.66 11.28 -12.18
N ASP A 247 15.75 12.04 -12.02
CA ASP A 247 16.48 12.14 -10.76
C ASP A 247 15.62 12.77 -9.65
N ALA A 248 14.84 13.80 -10.00
CA ALA A 248 13.89 14.43 -9.09
C ALA A 248 12.82 13.42 -8.60
N VAL A 249 12.21 12.66 -9.51
CA VAL A 249 11.23 11.61 -9.16
C VAL A 249 11.85 10.58 -8.22
N MET A 250 13.07 10.09 -8.50
CA MET A 250 13.73 9.11 -7.66
C MET A 250 14.13 9.67 -6.29
N ALA A 251 14.57 10.92 -6.23
CA ALA A 251 14.89 11.59 -4.96
C ALA A 251 13.64 11.77 -4.08
N GLU A 252 12.54 12.22 -4.67
CA GLU A 252 11.28 12.37 -3.94
C GLU A 252 10.66 11.01 -3.54
N ALA A 253 10.81 9.97 -4.37
CA ALA A 253 10.41 8.60 -4.04
C ALA A 253 11.14 8.08 -2.78
N LYS A 254 12.45 8.32 -2.69
CA LYS A 254 13.24 7.95 -1.49
C LYS A 254 12.76 8.70 -0.24
N LYS A 255 12.43 9.99 -0.35
CA LYS A 255 11.85 10.76 0.75
C LYS A 255 10.48 10.24 1.15
N ALA A 256 9.62 9.93 0.17
CA ALA A 256 8.29 9.38 0.40
C ALA A 256 8.35 8.00 1.08
N GLU A 257 9.27 7.14 0.70
CA GLU A 257 9.49 5.86 1.37
C GLU A 257 9.85 6.07 2.83
N ALA A 258 10.87 6.89 3.13
CA ALA A 258 11.30 7.16 4.49
C ALA A 258 10.18 7.77 5.35
N ALA A 259 9.48 8.78 4.82
CA ALA A 259 8.36 9.43 5.49
C ALA A 259 7.18 8.47 5.73
N GLY A 260 6.86 7.63 4.75
CA GLY A 260 5.78 6.64 4.85
C GLY A 260 6.03 5.58 5.93
N TRP A 261 7.27 5.10 6.06
CA TRP A 261 7.65 4.17 7.13
C TRP A 261 7.54 4.80 8.52
N ILE A 262 7.90 6.07 8.66
CA ILE A 262 7.73 6.83 9.91
C ILE A 262 6.23 7.01 10.20
N ALA A 263 5.47 7.51 9.23
CA ALA A 263 4.04 7.73 9.37
C ALA A 263 3.28 6.43 9.75
N SER A 264 3.64 5.29 9.15
CA SER A 264 3.05 4.00 9.50
C SER A 264 3.23 3.66 10.99
N ARG A 265 4.44 3.90 11.55
CA ARG A 265 4.71 3.69 12.98
C ARG A 265 3.88 4.65 13.88
N GLU A 266 3.81 5.90 13.48
CA GLU A 266 3.09 6.94 14.25
C GLU A 266 1.58 6.66 14.28
N VAL A 267 0.98 6.36 13.13
CA VAL A 267 -0.46 6.07 13.06
C VAL A 267 -0.83 4.74 13.73
N ALA A 268 0.09 3.78 13.87
CA ALA A 268 -0.18 2.51 14.55
C ALA A 268 -0.69 2.71 15.99
N GLU A 269 -0.02 3.56 16.75
CA GLU A 269 -0.40 3.83 18.15
C GLU A 269 -1.51 4.89 18.26
N ALA A 270 -1.47 5.92 17.40
CA ALA A 270 -2.48 6.97 17.41
C ALA A 270 -3.89 6.41 17.12
N THR A 271 -4.01 5.52 16.13
CA THR A 271 -5.30 4.97 15.74
C THR A 271 -5.87 3.96 16.73
N LYS A 272 -5.04 3.20 17.45
CA LYS A 272 -5.51 2.37 18.57
C LYS A 272 -6.14 3.22 19.69
N LYS A 273 -5.50 4.36 20.01
CA LYS A 273 -6.06 5.31 20.97
C LYS A 273 -7.36 5.93 20.48
N GLU A 274 -7.44 6.27 19.20
CA GLU A 274 -8.65 6.81 18.61
C GLU A 274 -9.79 5.79 18.61
N LEU A 275 -9.56 4.53 18.23
CA LEU A 275 -10.53 3.46 18.31
C LEU A 275 -11.07 3.30 19.75
N ALA A 276 -10.17 3.30 20.74
CA ALA A 276 -10.58 3.23 22.16
C ALA A 276 -11.43 4.44 22.57
N ALA A 277 -11.07 5.65 22.17
CA ALA A 277 -11.84 6.86 22.43
C ALA A 277 -13.24 6.84 21.78
N LYS A 278 -13.40 6.10 20.67
CA LYS A 278 -14.69 5.87 19.99
C LYS A 278 -15.48 4.68 20.57
N GLY A 279 -15.02 4.06 21.66
CA GLY A 279 -15.74 2.98 22.35
C GLY A 279 -15.37 1.56 21.89
N ILE A 280 -14.40 1.39 20.98
CA ILE A 280 -13.88 0.07 20.64
C ILE A 280 -13.03 -0.46 21.81
N LYS A 281 -13.27 -1.70 22.19
CA LYS A 281 -12.42 -2.42 23.13
C LYS A 281 -11.12 -2.83 22.43
N VAL A 282 -10.07 -2.06 22.65
CA VAL A 282 -8.71 -2.39 22.17
C VAL A 282 -8.05 -3.30 23.21
N VAL A 283 -7.83 -4.56 22.84
CA VAL A 283 -7.38 -5.60 23.78
C VAL A 283 -6.22 -6.41 23.20
N ALA A 284 -5.34 -6.89 24.07
CA ALA A 284 -4.37 -7.91 23.71
C ALA A 284 -5.10 -9.25 23.45
N PRO A 285 -4.67 -10.04 22.47
CA PRO A 285 -5.26 -11.36 22.26
C PRO A 285 -4.95 -12.29 23.43
N SER A 286 -5.85 -13.23 23.70
CA SER A 286 -5.55 -14.32 24.65
C SER A 286 -4.38 -15.16 24.13
N LYS A 287 -3.69 -15.87 25.04
CA LYS A 287 -2.66 -16.82 24.63
C LYS A 287 -3.21 -17.90 23.67
N GLN A 288 -4.41 -18.39 23.93
CA GLN A 288 -5.05 -19.38 23.08
C GLN A 288 -5.28 -18.83 21.65
N LEU A 289 -5.82 -17.63 21.52
CA LEU A 289 -6.03 -17.00 20.20
C LEU A 289 -4.71 -16.78 19.45
N THR A 290 -3.68 -16.33 20.17
CA THR A 290 -2.34 -16.12 19.60
C THR A 290 -1.76 -17.45 19.10
N ASP A 291 -1.79 -18.49 19.90
CA ASP A 291 -1.26 -19.82 19.54
C ASP A 291 -2.04 -20.44 18.36
N ASP A 292 -3.37 -20.30 18.35
CA ASP A 292 -4.22 -20.78 17.26
C ASP A 292 -3.87 -20.10 15.94
N LEU A 293 -3.79 -18.77 15.94
CA LEU A 293 -3.49 -18.00 14.73
C LEU A 293 -2.05 -18.19 14.27
N ALA A 294 -1.09 -18.38 15.19
CA ALA A 294 0.28 -18.73 14.84
C ALA A 294 0.38 -20.08 14.12
N ARG A 295 -0.41 -21.09 14.55
CA ARG A 295 -0.50 -22.38 13.83
C ARG A 295 -1.08 -22.21 12.43
N ILE A 296 -2.10 -21.35 12.28
CA ILE A 296 -2.66 -21.00 10.97
C ILE A 296 -1.60 -20.31 10.09
N GLY A 297 -0.82 -19.39 10.66
CA GLY A 297 0.28 -18.75 9.96
C GLY A 297 1.31 -19.74 9.41
N LYS A 298 1.64 -20.78 10.21
CA LYS A 298 2.54 -21.85 9.75
C LYS A 298 1.94 -22.64 8.58
N VAL A 299 0.66 -23.00 8.64
CA VAL A 299 -0.03 -23.68 7.53
C VAL A 299 0.04 -22.82 6.26
N LEU A 300 -0.21 -21.53 6.38
CA LEU A 300 -0.17 -20.61 5.24
C LEU A 300 1.23 -20.42 4.66
N LEU A 301 2.26 -20.38 5.50
CA LEU A 301 3.65 -20.37 5.03
C LEU A 301 4.00 -21.66 4.27
N ASP A 302 3.61 -22.83 4.79
CA ASP A 302 3.83 -24.12 4.14
C ASP A 302 3.06 -24.23 2.80
N GLU A 303 1.82 -23.73 2.73
CA GLU A 303 1.03 -23.65 1.50
C GLU A 303 1.69 -22.69 0.49
N TRP A 304 2.14 -21.52 0.96
CA TRP A 304 2.79 -20.52 0.13
C TRP A 304 4.11 -21.02 -0.48
N LEU A 305 4.95 -21.67 0.31
CA LEU A 305 6.22 -22.25 -0.15
C LEU A 305 6.05 -23.27 -1.28
N LYS A 306 4.95 -24.02 -1.31
CA LYS A 306 4.65 -24.97 -2.41
C LYS A 306 4.44 -24.25 -3.75
N GLY A 307 3.95 -23.01 -3.74
CA GLY A 307 3.68 -22.22 -4.94
C GLY A 307 4.73 -21.17 -5.26
N ALA A 308 5.62 -20.86 -4.30
CA ALA A 308 6.55 -19.71 -4.42
C ALA A 308 7.82 -20.02 -5.25
N GLY A 309 8.08 -21.28 -5.56
CA GLY A 309 9.26 -21.68 -6.34
C GLY A 309 10.60 -21.44 -5.63
N PRO A 310 11.71 -21.58 -6.37
CA PRO A 310 13.06 -21.43 -5.80
C PRO A 310 13.33 -20.06 -5.18
N ASP A 311 12.85 -18.99 -5.81
CA ASP A 311 13.04 -17.61 -5.33
C ASP A 311 12.32 -17.39 -4.00
N GLY A 312 11.11 -17.91 -3.85
CA GLY A 312 10.36 -17.84 -2.60
C GLY A 312 11.06 -18.61 -1.47
N ALA A 313 11.55 -19.82 -1.76
CA ALA A 313 12.30 -20.60 -0.79
C ALA A 313 13.60 -19.89 -0.36
N ALA A 314 14.33 -19.30 -1.33
CA ALA A 314 15.55 -18.55 -1.06
C ALA A 314 15.26 -17.30 -0.20
N LEU A 315 14.19 -16.58 -0.49
CA LEU A 315 13.77 -15.39 0.25
C LEU A 315 13.42 -15.73 1.71
N VAL A 316 12.64 -16.81 1.94
CA VAL A 316 12.32 -17.28 3.29
C VAL A 316 13.58 -17.69 4.04
N ALA A 317 14.47 -18.47 3.41
CA ALA A 317 15.73 -18.89 4.02
C ALA A 317 16.66 -17.71 4.38
N ALA A 318 16.69 -16.66 3.53
CA ALA A 318 17.45 -15.45 3.81
C ALA A 318 16.84 -14.64 4.97
N PHE A 319 15.52 -14.58 5.06
CA PHE A 319 14.83 -13.86 6.14
C PHE A 319 15.02 -14.53 7.51
N GLN A 320 15.05 -15.85 7.56
CA GLN A 320 15.20 -16.64 8.80
C GLN A 320 16.63 -16.68 9.36
N LYS A 321 17.64 -16.24 8.60
CA LYS A 321 19.02 -16.04 9.07
C LYS A 321 19.15 -14.75 9.88
#